data_2fe05e84ddfc14aeafc775708d67f054
#
_entry.id   2fe05e84ddfc14aeafc775708d67f054
#
_cell.length_a   1.000
_cell.length_b   1.000
_cell.length_c   1.000
_cell.angle_alpha   90.00
_cell.angle_beta   90.00
_cell.angle_gamma   90.00
#
_symmetry.space_group_name_H-M   'P 1'
#
loop_
_entity.id
_entity.type
_entity.pdbx_description
1 polymer ?
#
loop_
_entity_poly.entity_id
_entity_poly.type
_entity_poly.pdbx_seq_one_letter_code
_entity_poly.pdbx_strand_id
1 'polypeptide(L)'
;MRNALKYVKILNNVCNYYGISEEKFIEFLKNKDNKYILLLILKNNNCLDTEKIKEVFKLKTSKSINKNLRLAEEKFLVNRLFREEYFQLENSIEKNDMINL
;
A
#
# COMPACT_ATOMS: atom_id res chain seq x y z
N MET A 1 -11.13 15.13 -0.84
CA MET A 1 -10.07 15.80 -1.57
C MET A 1 -8.69 15.61 -0.96
N ARG A 2 -8.55 15.82 0.34
CA ARG A 2 -7.26 15.59 1.01
C ARG A 2 -6.79 14.14 0.86
N ASN A 3 -7.73 13.20 0.97
CA ASN A 3 -7.38 11.77 0.90
C ASN A 3 -6.94 11.36 -0.51
N ALA A 4 -7.49 12.00 -1.54
CA ALA A 4 -7.10 11.68 -2.91
C ALA A 4 -5.65 12.10 -3.19
N LEU A 5 -5.25 13.28 -2.72
CA LEU A 5 -3.88 13.76 -2.92
C LEU A 5 -2.89 12.91 -2.12
N LYS A 6 -3.24 12.59 -0.89
CA LYS A 6 -2.40 11.75 -0.03
C LYS A 6 -2.23 10.36 -0.63
N TYR A 7 -3.31 9.80 -1.17
CA TYR A 7 -3.29 8.51 -1.84
C TYR A 7 -2.29 8.49 -3.00
N VAL A 8 -2.35 9.52 -3.87
CA VAL A 8 -1.42 9.63 -5.00
C VAL A 8 0.03 9.74 -4.52
N LYS A 9 0.28 10.53 -3.49
CA LYS A 9 1.62 10.67 -2.93
C LYS A 9 2.15 9.34 -2.40
N ILE A 10 1.31 8.58 -1.72
CA ILE A 10 1.72 7.28 -1.21
C ILE A 10 2.05 6.32 -2.34
N LEU A 11 1.22 6.27 -3.37
CA LEU A 11 1.49 5.40 -4.51
C LEU A 11 2.80 5.78 -5.20
N ASN A 12 3.07 7.07 -5.37
CA ASN A 12 4.33 7.54 -5.95
C ASN A 12 5.51 7.14 -5.09
N ASN A 13 5.40 7.30 -3.77
CA ASN A 13 6.46 6.91 -2.85
C ASN A 13 6.73 5.41 -2.89
N VAL A 14 5.68 4.59 -2.99
CA VAL A 14 5.83 3.14 -3.09
C VAL A 14 6.55 2.79 -4.40
N CYS A 15 6.16 3.38 -5.51
CA CYS A 15 6.82 3.16 -6.79
C CYS A 15 8.30 3.55 -6.74
N ASN A 16 8.60 4.69 -6.13
CA ASN A 16 9.98 5.15 -5.98
C ASN A 16 10.80 4.22 -5.10
N TYR A 17 10.22 3.76 -4.00
CA TYR A 17 10.91 2.86 -3.08
C TYR A 17 11.31 1.56 -3.77
N TYR A 18 10.41 0.98 -4.57
CA TYR A 18 10.67 -0.28 -5.25
C TYR A 18 11.34 -0.11 -6.62
N GLY A 19 11.53 1.15 -7.05
CA GLY A 19 12.18 1.43 -8.34
C GLY A 19 11.36 0.97 -9.54
N ILE A 20 10.04 1.09 -9.46
CA ILE A 20 9.13 0.69 -10.53
C ILE A 20 8.41 1.89 -11.12
N SER A 21 8.06 1.81 -12.40
CA SER A 21 7.25 2.82 -13.07
C SER A 21 5.77 2.58 -12.80
N GLU A 22 4.95 3.60 -13.06
CA GLU A 22 3.50 3.46 -12.93
C GLU A 22 2.96 2.35 -13.82
N GLU A 23 3.54 2.18 -15.01
CA GLU A 23 3.11 1.15 -15.95
C GLU A 23 3.33 -0.26 -15.39
N LYS A 24 4.34 -0.44 -14.56
CA LYS A 24 4.66 -1.74 -13.98
C LYS A 24 4.00 -1.97 -12.62
N PHE A 25 3.24 -1.00 -12.14
CA PHE A 25 2.60 -1.09 -10.84
C PHE A 25 1.59 -2.23 -10.77
N ILE A 26 0.82 -2.44 -11.83
CA ILE A 26 -0.16 -3.53 -11.89
C ILE A 26 0.54 -4.88 -11.76
N GLU A 27 1.66 -5.04 -12.46
CA GLU A 27 2.47 -6.27 -12.38
C GLU A 27 3.00 -6.48 -10.97
N PHE A 28 3.47 -5.40 -10.34
CA PHE A 28 3.95 -5.41 -8.95
C PHE A 28 2.87 -5.93 -8.00
N LEU A 29 1.62 -5.54 -8.20
CA LEU A 29 0.51 -5.93 -7.33
C LEU A 29 0.03 -7.37 -7.54
N LYS A 30 0.53 -8.07 -8.54
CA LYS A 30 0.22 -9.50 -8.71
C LYS A 30 0.86 -10.35 -7.63
N ASN A 31 1.93 -9.88 -7.02
CA ASN A 31 2.56 -10.53 -5.88
C ASN A 31 1.73 -10.26 -4.63
N LYS A 32 1.35 -11.32 -3.92
CA LYS A 32 0.50 -11.20 -2.73
C LYS A 32 1.12 -10.32 -1.65
N ASP A 33 2.41 -10.50 -1.40
CA ASP A 33 3.10 -9.74 -0.35
C ASP A 33 3.10 -8.25 -0.66
N ASN A 34 3.34 -7.89 -1.92
CA ASN A 34 3.30 -6.51 -2.35
C ASN A 34 1.91 -5.90 -2.16
N LYS A 35 0.88 -6.65 -2.53
CA LYS A 35 -0.50 -6.23 -2.34
C LYS A 35 -0.81 -6.00 -0.86
N TYR A 36 -0.39 -6.93 -0.01
CA TYR A 36 -0.65 -6.83 1.43
C TYR A 36 0.06 -5.63 2.04
N ILE A 37 1.31 -5.39 1.66
CA ILE A 37 2.06 -4.23 2.16
C ILE A 37 1.36 -2.93 1.77
N LEU A 38 0.94 -2.82 0.52
CA LEU A 38 0.27 -1.60 0.06
C LEU A 38 -1.06 -1.38 0.79
N LEU A 39 -1.84 -2.45 0.99
CA LEU A 39 -3.09 -2.32 1.75
C LEU A 39 -2.84 -1.82 3.17
N LEU A 40 -1.82 -2.34 3.84
CA LEU A 40 -1.48 -1.90 5.20
C LEU A 40 -1.02 -0.44 5.23
N ILE A 41 -0.20 -0.05 4.29
CA ILE A 41 0.26 1.34 4.19
C ILE A 41 -0.93 2.28 4.00
N LEU A 42 -1.84 1.95 3.10
CA LEU A 42 -3.01 2.79 2.85
C LEU A 42 -3.91 2.86 4.08
N LYS A 43 -4.15 1.72 4.73
CA LYS A 43 -4.97 1.70 5.94
C LYS A 43 -4.37 2.56 7.04
N ASN A 44 -3.09 2.39 7.32
CA ASN A 44 -2.43 3.07 8.43
C ASN A 44 -2.20 4.56 8.17
N ASN A 45 -2.35 4.98 6.93
CA ASN A 45 -2.28 6.40 6.55
C ASN A 45 -3.65 7.00 6.28
N ASN A 46 -4.72 6.30 6.65
CA ASN A 46 -6.11 6.75 6.49
C ASN A 46 -6.47 7.06 5.03
N CYS A 47 -5.95 6.26 4.11
CA CYS A 47 -6.18 6.40 2.68
C CYS A 47 -6.91 5.21 2.07
N LEU A 48 -7.55 4.39 2.91
CA LEU A 48 -8.24 3.19 2.44
C LEU A 48 -9.61 3.55 1.88
N ASP A 49 -9.63 3.96 0.63
CA ASP A 49 -10.86 4.28 -0.10
C ASP A 49 -11.28 3.04 -0.89
N THR A 50 -12.42 2.47 -0.52
CA THR A 50 -12.90 1.20 -1.09
C THR A 50 -13.01 1.25 -2.62
N GLU A 51 -13.53 2.34 -3.17
CA GLU A 51 -13.71 2.44 -4.61
C GLU A 51 -12.38 2.48 -5.37
N LYS A 52 -11.44 3.26 -4.86
CA LYS A 52 -10.12 3.35 -5.49
C LYS A 52 -9.34 2.05 -5.36
N ILE A 53 -9.48 1.36 -4.24
CA ILE A 53 -8.80 0.10 -4.01
C ILE A 53 -9.35 -0.99 -4.92
N LYS A 54 -10.67 -1.06 -5.11
CA LYS A 54 -11.25 -1.99 -6.06
C LYS A 54 -10.66 -1.80 -7.46
N GLU A 55 -10.54 -0.55 -7.87
CA GLU A 55 -10.01 -0.22 -9.19
C GLU A 55 -8.53 -0.61 -9.31
N VAL A 56 -7.71 -0.19 -8.36
CA VAL A 56 -6.26 -0.41 -8.41
C VAL A 56 -5.91 -1.89 -8.26
N PHE A 57 -6.56 -2.60 -7.35
CA PHE A 57 -6.27 -4.01 -7.09
C PHE A 57 -7.12 -4.95 -7.93
N LYS A 58 -8.02 -4.41 -8.73
CA LYS A 58 -8.96 -5.20 -9.56
C LYS A 58 -9.78 -6.17 -8.73
N LEU A 59 -10.16 -5.74 -7.53
CA LEU A 59 -11.02 -6.51 -6.65
C LEU A 59 -12.47 -6.16 -6.94
N LYS A 60 -13.33 -7.17 -6.92
CA LYS A 60 -14.73 -7.01 -7.32
C LYS A 60 -15.64 -6.52 -6.21
N THR A 61 -15.29 -6.76 -4.96
CA THR A 61 -16.18 -6.46 -3.84
C THR A 61 -15.42 -5.92 -2.64
N SER A 62 -16.13 -5.18 -1.78
CA SER A 62 -15.57 -4.72 -0.51
C SER A 62 -15.20 -5.88 0.40
N LYS A 63 -15.92 -6.99 0.28
CA LYS A 63 -15.62 -8.21 1.04
C LYS A 63 -14.23 -8.74 0.70
N SER A 64 -13.86 -8.70 -0.58
CA SER A 64 -12.52 -9.12 -1.02
C SER A 64 -11.43 -8.22 -0.44
N ILE A 65 -11.67 -6.91 -0.36
CA ILE A 65 -10.74 -5.98 0.23
C ILE A 65 -10.54 -6.31 1.71
N ASN A 66 -11.63 -6.51 2.44
CA ASN A 66 -11.56 -6.80 3.86
C ASN A 66 -10.84 -8.13 4.14
N LYS A 67 -11.08 -9.13 3.29
CA LYS A 67 -10.39 -10.41 3.41
C LYS A 67 -8.88 -10.26 3.22
N ASN A 68 -8.47 -9.56 2.16
CA ASN A 68 -7.06 -9.33 1.89
C ASN A 68 -6.40 -8.51 2.99
N LEU A 69 -7.11 -7.51 3.50
CA LEU A 69 -6.59 -6.69 4.59
C LEU A 69 -6.37 -7.52 5.85
N ARG A 70 -7.31 -8.39 6.18
CA ARG A 70 -7.17 -9.29 7.33
C ARG A 70 -5.96 -10.21 7.17
N LEU A 71 -5.77 -10.77 5.97
CA LEU A 71 -4.62 -11.63 5.70
C LEU A 71 -3.31 -10.86 5.79
N ALA A 72 -3.32 -9.60 5.34
CA ALA A 72 -2.15 -8.73 5.47
C ALA A 72 -1.81 -8.47 6.93
N GLU A 73 -2.82 -8.21 7.76
CA GLU A 73 -2.61 -7.98 9.19
C GLU A 73 -2.09 -9.23 9.89
N GLU A 74 -2.62 -10.40 9.54
CA GLU A 74 -2.13 -11.66 10.09
C GLU A 74 -0.66 -11.87 9.73
N LYS A 75 -0.30 -11.62 8.47
CA LYS A 75 1.08 -11.78 8.03
C LYS A 75 2.00 -10.81 8.76
N PHE A 76 1.55 -9.58 8.96
CA PHE A 76 2.32 -8.59 9.72
C PHE A 76 2.62 -9.09 11.13
N LEU A 77 1.66 -9.76 11.77
CA LEU A 77 1.85 -10.24 13.12
C LEU A 77 2.78 -11.45 13.21
N VAL A 78 2.74 -12.35 12.23
CA VAL A 78 3.44 -13.62 12.32
C VAL A 78 4.74 -13.70 11.52
N ASN A 79 4.92 -12.83 10.53
CA ASN A 79 6.09 -12.89 9.65
C ASN A 79 7.01 -11.69 9.91
N ARG A 80 8.17 -11.97 10.51
CA ARG A 80 9.12 -10.93 10.88
C ARG A 80 9.68 -10.18 9.68
N LEU A 81 10.05 -10.88 8.62
CA LEU A 81 10.64 -10.25 7.44
C LEU A 81 9.64 -9.34 6.75
N PHE A 82 8.39 -9.76 6.68
CA PHE A 82 7.31 -8.94 6.13
C PHE A 82 7.14 -7.66 6.95
N ARG A 83 7.15 -7.79 8.26
CA ARG A 83 6.99 -6.64 9.17
C ARG A 83 8.15 -5.67 9.04
N GLU A 84 9.38 -6.18 8.93
CA GLU A 84 10.55 -5.33 8.74
C GLU A 84 10.48 -4.56 7.42
N GLU A 85 10.07 -5.22 6.35
CA GLU A 85 9.89 -4.58 5.06
C GLU A 85 8.83 -3.48 5.13
N TYR A 86 7.72 -3.75 5.81
CA TYR A 86 6.68 -2.76 6.02
C TYR A 86 7.23 -1.51 6.71
N PHE A 87 7.99 -1.68 7.78
CA PHE A 87 8.53 -0.53 8.51
C PHE A 87 9.54 0.26 7.70
N GLN A 88 10.34 -0.41 6.88
CA GLN A 88 11.28 0.29 6.00
C GLN A 88 10.53 1.16 4.99
N LEU A 89 9.48 0.64 4.40
CA LEU A 89 8.65 1.39 3.47
C LEU A 89 7.97 2.57 4.16
N GLU A 90 7.39 2.33 5.33
CA GLU A 90 6.73 3.37 6.11
C GLU A 90 7.70 4.51 6.43
N ASN A 91 8.91 4.19 6.85
CA ASN A 91 9.94 5.19 7.14
C ASN A 91 10.32 5.98 5.90
N SER A 92 10.38 5.33 4.75
CA SER A 92 10.69 6.01 3.49
C SER A 92 9.61 7.02 3.13
N ILE A 93 8.35 6.67 3.33
CA ILE A 93 7.22 7.56 3.07
C ILE A 93 7.26 8.76 4.00
N GLU A 94 7.51 8.53 5.29
CA GLU A 94 7.61 9.62 6.27
C GLU A 94 8.73 10.59 5.95
N LYS A 95 9.89 10.08 5.54
CA LYS A 95 11.01 10.94 5.16
C LYS A 95 10.67 11.82 3.98
N ASN A 96 10.00 11.28 2.98
CA ASN A 96 9.60 12.05 1.80
C ASN A 96 8.60 13.15 2.17
N ASP A 97 7.67 12.86 3.07
CA ASP A 97 6.73 13.86 3.54
C ASP A 97 7.43 14.99 4.29
N MET A 98 8.41 14.65 5.12
CA MET A 98 9.19 15.65 5.86
C MET A 98 10.02 16.55 4.95
N ILE A 99 10.59 15.97 3.88
CA ILE A 99 11.38 16.72 2.92
C ILE A 99 10.51 17.69 2.11
N ASN A 100 9.27 17.30 1.86
CA ASN A 100 8.34 18.09 1.04
C ASN A 100 7.61 19.18 1.84
N LEU A 101 7.91 19.29 3.11
CA LEU A 101 7.37 20.39 3.92
C LEU A 101 8.22 21.63 3.76
#